data_0ade03371d4618e3860e2938277f05dd
#
_entry.id   0ade03371d4618e3860e2938277f05dd
#
_cell.length_a   1.000
_cell.length_b   1.000
_cell.length_c   1.000
_cell.angle_alpha   90.00
_cell.angle_beta   90.00
_cell.angle_gamma   90.00
#
_symmetry.space_group_name_H-M   'P 1'
#
loop_
_entity.id
_entity.type
_entity.pdbx_description
1 polymer ?
#
loop_
_entity_poly.entity_id
_entity_poly.type
_entity_poly.pdbx_seq_one_letter_code
_entity_poly.pdbx_strand_id
1 'polypeptide(L)'
;MLTTSASSRGYFAWVTSQRSEPERGDPSEAALLAEEAERRGDDAEVSERVQVERAATAWCELLAGTAGSPVEVVTGDGVRHRGSVSQVGEGWFLLTVGGRAVLIPLGHVLTVAGLRGPAPRSVARPGMGWVLRRWSQMRCDVTAHLLDGSSRSGHVVDVLADALILTQDAGPTESLTIPTAAVRWVVGDSFSDER
;
A
#
# COMPACT_ATOMS: atom_id res chain seq x y z
N MET A 1 32.38 -70.95 -53.25
CA MET A 1 31.35 -71.98 -53.40
C MET A 1 30.00 -71.33 -53.28
N LEU A 2 29.35 -71.21 -54.39
CA LEU A 2 28.01 -71.68 -54.71
C LEU A 2 26.93 -70.80 -54.06
N THR A 3 26.32 -69.91 -54.85
CA THR A 3 25.09 -70.04 -55.64
C THR A 3 23.86 -69.95 -54.76
N THR A 4 22.82 -69.19 -55.02
CA THR A 4 21.93 -69.10 -56.16
C THR A 4 20.80 -68.09 -55.74
N SER A 5 20.54 -67.07 -56.49
CA SER A 5 19.39 -66.85 -57.35
C SER A 5 18.00 -67.30 -56.83
N ALA A 6 17.07 -66.37 -56.77
CA ALA A 6 15.72 -66.39 -57.32
C ALA A 6 14.96 -65.17 -56.77
N SER A 7 14.65 -64.18 -57.56
CA SER A 7 13.51 -63.91 -58.40
C SER A 7 12.16 -64.32 -57.81
N SER A 8 11.32 -63.36 -57.51
CA SER A 8 9.90 -63.34 -57.77
C SER A 8 9.26 -62.00 -57.38
N ARG A 9 9.00 -61.18 -58.34
CA ARG A 9 7.70 -60.68 -58.76
C ARG A 9 6.66 -60.38 -57.74
N GLY A 10 6.45 -59.10 -57.48
CA GLY A 10 5.18 -58.49 -57.88
C GLY A 10 4.05 -58.68 -56.88
N TYR A 11 3.84 -57.69 -56.06
CA TYR A 11 2.47 -57.30 -55.76
C TYR A 11 2.47 -55.74 -55.57
N PHE A 12 2.01 -55.09 -56.62
CA PHE A 12 1.48 -53.73 -56.54
C PHE A 12 0.19 -53.77 -55.74
N ALA A 13 0.27 -53.48 -54.44
CA ALA A 13 -0.89 -53.22 -53.66
C ALA A 13 -1.15 -51.71 -53.72
N TRP A 14 -2.25 -51.37 -54.28
CA TRP A 14 -2.87 -50.05 -54.34
C TRP A 14 -3.07 -49.55 -52.90
N VAL A 15 -2.15 -48.70 -52.40
CA VAL A 15 -2.47 -47.83 -51.26
C VAL A 15 -3.18 -46.61 -51.87
N THR A 16 -4.49 -46.67 -51.83
CA THR A 16 -5.37 -45.53 -52.05
C THR A 16 -5.04 -44.53 -50.94
N SER A 17 -4.30 -43.49 -51.32
CA SER A 17 -4.11 -42.33 -50.51
C SER A 17 -5.47 -41.69 -50.28
N GLN A 18 -6.14 -42.05 -49.19
CA GLN A 18 -7.21 -41.23 -48.67
C GLN A 18 -6.56 -39.97 -48.16
N ARG A 19 -6.51 -38.96 -49.00
CA ARG A 19 -6.27 -37.59 -48.62
C ARG A 19 -7.51 -37.17 -47.85
N SER A 20 -7.42 -37.29 -46.51
CA SER A 20 -8.40 -36.68 -45.62
C SER A 20 -8.41 -35.19 -45.93
N GLU A 21 -9.48 -34.74 -46.58
CA GLU A 21 -9.72 -33.30 -46.66
C GLU A 21 -9.75 -32.77 -45.22
N PRO A 22 -9.06 -31.65 -44.92
CA PRO A 22 -9.21 -31.03 -43.63
C PRO A 22 -10.71 -30.63 -43.53
N GLU A 23 -11.38 -31.19 -42.52
CA GLU A 23 -12.71 -30.73 -42.14
C GLU A 23 -12.65 -29.21 -42.04
N ARG A 24 -13.36 -28.53 -42.91
CA ARG A 24 -13.58 -27.09 -42.82
C ARG A 24 -14.41 -26.91 -41.56
N GLY A 25 -13.74 -26.54 -40.45
CA GLY A 25 -14.42 -26.13 -39.23
C GLY A 25 -15.50 -25.12 -39.58
N ASP A 26 -16.62 -25.24 -38.92
CA ASP A 26 -17.75 -24.32 -39.08
C ASP A 26 -17.24 -22.87 -38.91
N PRO A 27 -17.44 -21.98 -39.92
CA PRO A 27 -17.00 -20.59 -39.81
C PRO A 27 -17.59 -19.87 -38.61
N SER A 28 -18.71 -20.36 -38.08
CA SER A 28 -19.31 -19.89 -36.83
C SER A 28 -18.46 -20.24 -35.59
N GLU A 29 -17.89 -21.45 -35.55
CA GLU A 29 -17.03 -21.92 -34.46
C GLU A 29 -15.68 -21.16 -34.46
N ALA A 30 -15.11 -20.94 -35.65
CA ALA A 30 -13.87 -20.17 -35.79
C ALA A 30 -14.06 -18.70 -35.38
N ALA A 31 -15.22 -18.10 -35.65
CA ALA A 31 -15.55 -16.74 -35.24
C ALA A 31 -15.72 -16.64 -33.73
N LEU A 32 -16.36 -17.62 -33.07
CA LEU A 32 -16.51 -17.67 -31.62
C LEU A 32 -15.16 -17.81 -30.92
N LEU A 33 -14.28 -18.67 -31.41
CA LEU A 33 -12.93 -18.86 -30.86
C LEU A 33 -12.08 -17.60 -31.04
N ALA A 34 -12.22 -16.87 -32.15
CA ALA A 34 -11.53 -15.59 -32.35
C ALA A 34 -12.01 -14.52 -31.34
N GLU A 35 -13.32 -14.41 -31.15
CA GLU A 35 -13.91 -13.47 -30.19
C GLU A 35 -13.52 -13.79 -28.76
N GLU A 36 -13.43 -15.08 -28.36
CA GLU A 36 -12.93 -15.50 -27.08
C GLU A 36 -11.42 -15.21 -26.90
N ALA A 37 -10.63 -15.34 -27.96
CA ALA A 37 -9.20 -15.04 -27.94
C ALA A 37 -8.97 -13.53 -27.80
N GLU A 38 -9.75 -12.69 -28.47
CA GLU A 38 -9.71 -11.24 -28.31
C GLU A 38 -10.07 -10.83 -26.86
N ARG A 39 -11.16 -11.36 -26.31
CA ARG A 39 -11.55 -11.07 -24.90
C ARG A 39 -10.48 -11.47 -23.90
N ARG A 40 -9.85 -12.65 -24.08
CA ARG A 40 -8.72 -13.08 -23.21
C ARG A 40 -7.50 -12.18 -23.37
N GLY A 41 -7.24 -11.68 -24.57
CA GLY A 41 -6.18 -10.71 -24.83
C GLY A 41 -6.43 -9.39 -24.13
N ASP A 42 -7.64 -8.85 -24.22
CA ASP A 42 -8.05 -7.61 -23.55
C ASP A 42 -7.99 -7.74 -22.01
N ASP A 43 -8.49 -8.87 -21.48
CA ASP A 43 -8.43 -9.15 -20.03
C ASP A 43 -6.99 -9.27 -19.52
N ALA A 44 -6.09 -9.87 -20.31
CA ALA A 44 -4.67 -9.99 -19.96
C ALA A 44 -3.98 -8.62 -19.97
N GLU A 45 -4.25 -7.77 -20.97
CA GLU A 45 -3.69 -6.42 -21.06
C GLU A 45 -4.17 -5.53 -19.92
N VAL A 46 -5.47 -5.61 -19.58
CA VAL A 46 -6.04 -4.89 -18.41
C VAL A 46 -5.40 -5.38 -17.12
N SER A 47 -5.21 -6.70 -16.97
CA SER A 47 -4.57 -7.28 -15.78
C SER A 47 -3.11 -6.84 -15.64
N GLU A 48 -2.37 -6.79 -16.72
CA GLU A 48 -0.98 -6.35 -16.73
C GLU A 48 -0.86 -4.85 -16.37
N ARG A 49 -1.70 -3.99 -16.93
CA ARG A 49 -1.76 -2.56 -16.55
C ARG A 49 -2.06 -2.38 -15.06
N VAL A 50 -3.03 -3.11 -14.54
CA VAL A 50 -3.38 -3.06 -13.11
C VAL A 50 -2.21 -3.52 -12.24
N GLN A 51 -1.45 -4.54 -12.65
CA GLN A 51 -0.27 -4.99 -11.91
C GLN A 51 0.86 -3.96 -11.95
N VAL A 52 1.12 -3.34 -13.10
CA VAL A 52 2.13 -2.27 -13.25
C VAL A 52 1.76 -1.05 -12.39
N GLU A 53 0.50 -0.62 -12.40
CA GLU A 53 0.03 0.47 -11.56
C GLU A 53 0.16 0.13 -10.07
N ARG A 54 -0.20 -1.09 -9.66
CA ARG A 54 -0.02 -1.55 -8.26
C ARG A 54 1.44 -1.59 -7.84
N ALA A 55 2.34 -2.04 -8.72
CA ALA A 55 3.77 -2.06 -8.43
C ALA A 55 4.38 -0.65 -8.29
N ALA A 56 3.78 0.36 -8.94
CA ALA A 56 4.19 1.76 -8.84
C ALA A 56 3.52 2.50 -7.66
N THR A 57 2.51 1.91 -7.01
CA THR A 57 1.77 2.56 -5.93
C THR A 57 2.51 2.41 -4.62
N ALA A 58 2.94 3.53 -4.03
CA ALA A 58 3.49 3.53 -2.69
C ALA A 58 2.40 3.21 -1.65
N TRP A 59 2.72 2.43 -0.61
CA TRP A 59 1.76 2.04 0.42
C TRP A 59 1.11 3.24 1.16
N CYS A 60 1.79 4.38 1.20
CA CYS A 60 1.23 5.62 1.74
C CYS A 60 0.06 6.18 0.90
N GLU A 61 -0.01 5.83 -0.39
CA GLU A 61 -1.15 6.18 -1.25
C GLU A 61 -2.36 5.31 -0.92
N LEU A 62 -2.15 4.02 -0.62
CA LEU A 62 -3.19 3.13 -0.12
C LEU A 62 -3.73 3.63 1.23
N LEU A 63 -2.83 4.09 2.10
CA LEU A 63 -3.20 4.65 3.40
C LEU A 63 -4.05 5.91 3.22
N ALA A 64 -3.69 6.79 2.29
CA ALA A 64 -4.47 8.00 1.97
C ALA A 64 -5.86 7.67 1.41
N GLY A 65 -5.98 6.62 0.58
CA GLY A 65 -7.27 6.13 0.08
C GLY A 65 -8.13 5.45 1.16
N THR A 66 -7.55 5.20 2.34
CA THR A 66 -8.22 4.59 3.48
C THR A 66 -8.78 5.63 4.46
N ALA A 67 -8.62 6.93 4.18
CA ALA A 67 -9.12 8.01 5.05
C ALA A 67 -10.58 7.79 5.47
N GLY A 68 -10.87 8.03 6.76
CA GLY A 68 -12.18 7.78 7.38
C GLY A 68 -12.48 6.31 7.68
N SER A 69 -11.66 5.36 7.25
CA SER A 69 -11.89 3.93 7.47
C SER A 69 -11.04 3.37 8.61
N PRO A 70 -11.51 2.32 9.28
CA PRO A 70 -10.78 1.68 10.36
C PRO A 70 -9.57 0.90 9.82
N VAL A 71 -8.44 1.04 10.53
CA VAL A 71 -7.20 0.31 10.30
C VAL A 71 -6.63 -0.21 11.61
N GLU A 72 -5.81 -1.24 11.54
CA GLU A 72 -4.92 -1.65 12.62
C GLU A 72 -3.48 -1.41 12.18
N VAL A 73 -2.73 -0.67 12.99
CA VAL A 73 -1.32 -0.35 12.77
C VAL A 73 -0.49 -0.93 13.89
N VAL A 74 0.61 -1.58 13.55
CA VAL A 74 1.62 -2.05 14.53
C VAL A 74 2.88 -1.23 14.33
N THR A 75 3.33 -0.57 15.39
CA THR A 75 4.56 0.21 15.41
C THR A 75 5.78 -0.61 15.84
N GLY A 76 6.99 -0.07 15.63
CA GLY A 76 8.26 -0.76 15.85
C GLY A 76 8.50 -1.30 17.27
N ASP A 77 7.73 -0.82 18.26
CA ASP A 77 7.71 -1.33 19.65
C ASP A 77 6.68 -2.45 19.86
N GLY A 78 5.98 -2.88 18.83
CA GLY A 78 4.92 -3.88 18.89
C GLY A 78 3.58 -3.35 19.39
N VAL A 79 3.45 -2.05 19.64
CA VAL A 79 2.18 -1.45 20.03
C VAL A 79 1.19 -1.48 18.86
N ARG A 80 -0.05 -1.85 19.17
CA ARG A 80 -1.14 -1.91 18.21
C ARG A 80 -2.07 -0.72 18.39
N HIS A 81 -2.22 0.06 17.32
CA HIS A 81 -3.15 1.18 17.25
C HIS A 81 -4.33 0.79 16.36
N ARG A 82 -5.55 0.78 16.92
CA ARG A 82 -6.79 0.54 16.16
C ARG A 82 -7.60 1.82 16.12
N GLY A 83 -7.83 2.34 14.93
CA GLY A 83 -8.54 3.60 14.76
C GLY A 83 -8.83 3.89 13.31
N SER A 84 -9.37 5.06 13.04
CA SER A 84 -9.63 5.54 11.68
C SER A 84 -8.52 6.46 11.21
N VAL A 85 -8.08 6.33 9.96
CA VAL A 85 -7.14 7.26 9.35
C VAL A 85 -7.84 8.60 9.18
N SER A 86 -7.37 9.63 9.88
CA SER A 86 -7.93 10.98 9.77
C SER A 86 -7.18 11.86 8.79
N GLN A 87 -5.86 11.67 8.67
CA GLN A 87 -5.03 12.44 7.75
C GLN A 87 -3.77 11.68 7.36
N VAL A 88 -3.27 11.90 6.15
CA VAL A 88 -1.98 11.39 5.67
C VAL A 88 -1.17 12.55 5.13
N GLY A 89 0.05 12.72 5.66
CA GLY A 89 1.00 13.73 5.26
C GLY A 89 2.25 13.16 4.58
N GLU A 90 3.27 14.00 4.42
CA GLU A 90 4.57 13.58 3.91
C GLU A 90 5.36 12.89 5.04
N GLY A 91 5.56 11.57 4.91
CA GLY A 91 6.30 10.77 5.88
C GLY A 91 5.57 10.45 7.19
N TRP A 92 4.27 10.75 7.31
CA TRP A 92 3.47 10.52 8.52
C TRP A 92 1.99 10.35 8.21
N PHE A 93 1.25 9.84 9.18
CA PHE A 93 -0.21 9.84 9.17
C PHE A 93 -0.78 10.00 10.57
N LEU A 94 -2.06 10.36 10.65
CA LEU A 94 -2.82 10.56 11.87
C LEU A 94 -3.95 9.54 11.96
N LEU A 95 -4.05 8.88 13.11
CA LEU A 95 -5.18 8.02 13.47
C LEU A 95 -6.04 8.69 14.52
N THR A 96 -7.34 8.53 14.43
CA THR A 96 -8.25 8.79 15.54
C THR A 96 -8.49 7.47 16.29
N VAL A 97 -8.03 7.42 17.53
CA VAL A 97 -8.11 6.26 18.42
C VAL A 97 -8.80 6.67 19.71
N GLY A 98 -10.00 6.18 19.97
CA GLY A 98 -10.73 6.50 21.21
C GLY A 98 -10.96 8.00 21.45
N GLY A 99 -11.17 8.78 20.38
CA GLY A 99 -11.35 10.22 20.47
C GLY A 99 -10.05 11.04 20.57
N ARG A 100 -8.89 10.40 20.60
CA ARG A 100 -7.59 11.07 20.55
C ARG A 100 -6.92 10.90 19.18
N ALA A 101 -6.05 11.83 18.84
CA ALA A 101 -5.23 11.74 17.65
C ALA A 101 -3.88 11.09 17.96
N VAL A 102 -3.50 10.10 17.16
CA VAL A 102 -2.19 9.42 17.22
C VAL A 102 -1.43 9.72 15.94
N LEU A 103 -0.38 10.52 16.04
CA LEU A 103 0.52 10.87 14.96
C LEU A 103 1.62 9.81 14.87
N ILE A 104 1.74 9.14 13.72
CA ILE A 104 2.70 8.06 13.50
C ILE A 104 3.55 8.39 12.29
N PRO A 105 4.89 8.54 12.43
CA PRO A 105 5.81 8.60 11.32
C PRO A 105 5.81 7.27 10.55
N LEU A 106 5.79 7.31 9.21
CA LEU A 106 5.74 6.11 8.35
C LEU A 106 6.93 5.17 8.58
N GLY A 107 8.11 5.72 8.89
CA GLY A 107 9.32 4.94 9.13
C GLY A 107 9.27 4.06 10.39
N HIS A 108 8.29 4.24 11.26
CA HIS A 108 8.13 3.46 12.50
C HIS A 108 6.98 2.46 12.45
N VAL A 109 6.38 2.28 11.28
CA VAL A 109 5.30 1.31 11.05
C VAL A 109 5.90 -0.05 10.65
N LEU A 110 5.50 -1.11 11.34
CA LEU A 110 5.84 -2.49 10.97
C LEU A 110 4.78 -3.10 10.06
N THR A 111 3.51 -2.97 10.42
CA THR A 111 2.39 -3.52 9.63
C THR A 111 1.18 -2.63 9.68
N VAL A 112 0.40 -2.65 8.60
CA VAL A 112 -0.92 -2.03 8.54
C VAL A 112 -1.91 -3.03 7.96
N ALA A 113 -3.04 -3.23 8.64
CA ALA A 113 -4.16 -4.01 8.15
C ALA A 113 -5.37 -3.09 7.90
N GLY A 114 -6.21 -3.44 6.92
CA GLY A 114 -7.40 -2.67 6.56
C GLY A 114 -7.18 -1.59 5.52
N LEU A 115 -6.03 -1.58 4.84
CA LEU A 115 -5.79 -0.66 3.72
C LEU A 115 -6.78 -0.92 2.58
N ARG A 116 -7.20 0.17 1.93
CA ARG A 116 -8.10 0.17 0.76
C ARG A 116 -7.34 0.59 -0.50
N GLY A 117 -8.05 0.82 -1.59
CA GLY A 117 -7.45 1.28 -2.84
C GLY A 117 -6.79 2.65 -2.72
N PRO A 118 -5.89 3.00 -3.67
CA PRO A 118 -5.16 4.26 -3.63
C PRO A 118 -6.11 5.45 -3.73
N ALA A 119 -5.75 6.54 -3.03
CA ALA A 119 -6.43 7.82 -3.22
C ALA A 119 -6.15 8.36 -4.62
N PRO A 120 -7.07 9.14 -5.21
CA PRO A 120 -6.74 9.97 -6.36
C PRO A 120 -5.49 10.80 -6.03
N ARG A 121 -4.55 10.86 -6.96
CA ARG A 121 -3.32 11.65 -6.79
C ARG A 121 -3.73 13.08 -6.48
N SER A 122 -3.46 13.55 -5.28
CA SER A 122 -3.87 14.85 -4.78
C SER A 122 -2.69 15.55 -4.13
N VAL A 123 -2.57 16.84 -4.44
CA VAL A 123 -2.05 17.96 -3.64
C VAL A 123 -0.88 17.69 -2.69
N ALA A 124 0.03 18.66 -2.59
CA ALA A 124 1.14 18.69 -1.64
C ALA A 124 0.69 18.26 -0.24
N ARG A 125 1.31 17.20 0.29
CA ARG A 125 1.03 16.69 1.63
C ARG A 125 1.88 17.47 2.63
N PRO A 126 1.29 17.99 3.71
CA PRO A 126 2.05 18.72 4.72
C PRO A 126 3.04 17.80 5.44
N GLY A 127 4.20 18.33 5.85
CA GLY A 127 5.14 17.65 6.74
C GLY A 127 4.58 17.53 8.16
N MET A 128 5.18 16.63 8.98
CA MET A 128 4.74 16.33 10.35
C MET A 128 4.65 17.57 11.27
N GLY A 129 5.56 18.54 11.08
CA GLY A 129 5.54 19.80 11.81
C GLY A 129 4.24 20.59 11.70
N TRP A 130 3.43 20.35 10.65
CA TRP A 130 2.12 20.98 10.53
C TRP A 130 1.15 20.53 11.64
N VAL A 131 1.09 19.23 11.95
CA VAL A 131 0.26 18.69 13.06
C VAL A 131 0.75 19.21 14.39
N LEU A 132 2.07 19.15 14.61
CA LEU A 132 2.67 19.58 15.88
C LEU A 132 2.42 21.08 16.14
N ARG A 133 2.55 21.93 15.10
CA ARG A 133 2.21 23.36 15.24
C ARG A 133 0.72 23.58 15.52
N ARG A 134 -0.16 22.78 14.93
CA ARG A 134 -1.59 22.87 15.22
C ARG A 134 -1.88 22.52 16.69
N TRP A 135 -1.25 21.46 17.24
CA TRP A 135 -1.34 21.14 18.66
C TRP A 135 -0.77 22.26 19.56
N SER A 136 0.35 22.87 19.16
CA SER A 136 0.92 24.03 19.86
C SER A 136 -0.08 25.20 19.91
N GLN A 137 -0.70 25.57 18.79
CA GLN A 137 -1.70 26.65 18.71
C GLN A 137 -2.93 26.37 19.58
N MET A 138 -3.37 25.11 19.66
CA MET A 138 -4.50 24.69 20.46
C MET A 138 -4.14 24.48 21.94
N ARG A 139 -2.85 24.60 22.31
CA ARG A 139 -2.33 24.29 23.65
C ARG A 139 -2.71 22.89 24.14
N CYS A 140 -2.72 21.92 23.22
CA CYS A 140 -3.05 20.54 23.55
C CYS A 140 -1.95 19.90 24.38
N ASP A 141 -2.38 19.08 25.33
CA ASP A 141 -1.48 18.12 25.99
C ASP A 141 -1.11 17.01 25.02
N VAL A 142 0.18 16.78 24.86
CA VAL A 142 0.69 15.70 24.04
C VAL A 142 1.56 14.76 24.85
N THR A 143 1.61 13.51 24.42
CA THR A 143 2.56 12.51 24.91
C THR A 143 3.36 11.98 23.75
N ALA A 144 4.65 12.29 23.70
CA ALA A 144 5.60 11.76 22.73
C ALA A 144 6.21 10.46 23.26
N HIS A 145 6.04 9.38 22.50
CA HIS A 145 6.69 8.08 22.74
C HIS A 145 7.95 7.99 21.92
N LEU A 146 9.08 7.71 22.55
CA LEU A 146 10.40 7.78 21.97
C LEU A 146 10.92 6.40 21.54
N LEU A 147 11.96 6.39 20.74
CA LEU A 147 12.57 5.16 20.21
C LEU A 147 13.16 4.27 21.31
N ASP A 148 13.61 4.86 22.43
CA ASP A 148 14.13 4.14 23.60
C ASP A 148 13.05 3.49 24.49
N GLY A 149 11.76 3.66 24.12
CA GLY A 149 10.62 3.17 24.89
C GLY A 149 10.14 4.12 25.98
N SER A 150 10.85 5.23 26.23
CA SER A 150 10.39 6.25 27.16
C SER A 150 9.28 7.12 26.56
N SER A 151 8.57 7.85 27.41
CA SER A 151 7.59 8.85 26.98
C SER A 151 7.82 10.19 27.67
N ARG A 152 7.41 11.26 27.01
CA ARG A 152 7.45 12.63 27.54
C ARG A 152 6.11 13.28 27.26
N SER A 153 5.50 13.82 28.32
CA SER A 153 4.22 14.52 28.25
C SER A 153 4.39 16.00 28.54
N GLY A 154 3.55 16.81 27.94
CA GLY A 154 3.53 18.25 28.15
C GLY A 154 2.87 18.99 26.99
N HIS A 155 2.98 20.30 26.96
CA HIS A 155 2.48 21.14 25.88
C HIS A 155 3.56 21.37 24.83
N VAL A 156 3.19 21.35 23.56
CA VAL A 156 4.08 21.76 22.46
C VAL A 156 4.17 23.29 22.49
N VAL A 157 5.35 23.82 22.79
CA VAL A 157 5.58 25.28 22.81
C VAL A 157 6.18 25.78 21.50
N ASP A 158 7.01 24.98 20.86
CA ASP A 158 7.59 25.32 19.56
C ASP A 158 7.87 24.08 18.71
N VAL A 159 7.96 24.28 17.40
CA VAL A 159 8.21 23.21 16.40
C VAL A 159 9.26 23.71 15.41
N LEU A 160 10.45 23.17 15.54
CA LEU A 160 11.57 23.41 14.62
C LEU A 160 11.42 22.57 13.35
N ALA A 161 12.37 22.67 12.44
CA ALA A 161 12.35 21.89 11.21
C ALA A 161 12.45 20.38 11.46
N ASP A 162 13.21 19.99 12.50
CA ASP A 162 13.56 18.61 12.83
C ASP A 162 13.36 18.24 14.31
N ALA A 163 12.74 19.13 15.12
CA ALA A 163 12.50 18.90 16.53
C ALA A 163 11.18 19.51 17.00
N LEU A 164 10.62 18.99 18.10
CA LEU A 164 9.56 19.60 18.86
C LEU A 164 10.08 20.01 20.24
N ILE A 165 9.55 21.10 20.79
CA ILE A 165 9.88 21.59 22.11
C ILE A 165 8.64 21.46 23.00
N LEU A 166 8.77 20.69 24.10
CA LEU A 166 7.72 20.48 25.09
C LEU A 166 8.06 21.21 26.39
N THR A 167 7.07 21.79 27.04
CA THR A 167 7.14 22.15 28.46
C THR A 167 6.50 21.04 29.27
N GLN A 168 7.13 20.67 30.38
CA GLN A 168 6.58 19.72 31.36
C GLN A 168 5.86 20.48 32.49
N ASP A 169 4.66 20.02 32.84
CA ASP A 169 3.85 20.65 33.91
C ASP A 169 4.40 20.41 35.33
N ALA A 170 5.41 19.57 35.47
CA ALA A 170 5.87 19.05 36.76
C ALA A 170 7.12 19.73 37.37
N GLY A 171 7.36 21.01 37.09
CA GLY A 171 8.53 21.71 37.69
C GLY A 171 8.81 23.08 37.06
N PRO A 172 9.87 23.75 37.50
CA PRO A 172 10.24 25.05 36.94
C PRO A 172 10.51 24.87 35.45
N THR A 173 9.78 25.57 34.65
CA THR A 173 9.71 25.75 33.19
C THR A 173 10.92 25.21 32.40
N GLU A 174 11.20 23.92 32.50
CA GLU A 174 12.27 23.30 31.75
C GLU A 174 11.69 22.81 30.45
N SER A 175 12.09 23.45 29.34
CA SER A 175 11.69 23.02 27.99
C SER A 175 12.57 21.85 27.56
N LEU A 176 11.93 20.79 27.05
CA LEU A 176 12.60 19.63 26.52
C LEU A 176 12.55 19.66 25.00
N THR A 177 13.72 19.68 24.35
CA THR A 177 13.83 19.55 22.89
C THR A 177 13.92 18.07 22.51
N ILE A 178 12.99 17.61 21.68
CA ILE A 178 12.91 16.23 21.18
C ILE A 178 13.10 16.25 19.68
N PRO A 179 14.19 15.69 19.12
CA PRO A 179 14.34 15.50 17.69
C PRO A 179 13.18 14.67 17.12
N THR A 180 12.61 15.08 16.01
CA THR A 180 11.49 14.34 15.38
C THR A 180 11.90 12.93 14.97
N ALA A 181 13.18 12.72 14.64
CA ALA A 181 13.75 11.40 14.36
C ALA A 181 13.76 10.45 15.57
N ALA A 182 13.72 10.99 16.80
CA ALA A 182 13.62 10.19 18.02
C ALA A 182 12.17 9.83 18.39
N VAL A 183 11.19 10.43 17.71
CA VAL A 183 9.77 10.24 17.99
C VAL A 183 9.25 9.01 17.27
N ARG A 184 8.73 8.04 18.01
CA ARG A 184 8.09 6.86 17.46
C ARG A 184 6.62 7.12 17.11
N TRP A 185 5.90 7.76 17.99
CA TRP A 185 4.53 8.25 17.78
C TRP A 185 4.17 9.28 18.87
N VAL A 186 3.18 10.12 18.58
CA VAL A 186 2.71 11.15 19.52
C VAL A 186 1.20 11.04 19.65
N VAL A 187 0.71 11.11 20.90
CA VAL A 187 -0.72 11.21 21.20
C VAL A 187 -1.04 12.64 21.56
N GLY A 188 -2.07 13.20 20.97
CA GLY A 188 -2.63 14.50 21.31
C GLY A 188 -4.15 14.48 21.22
N ASP A 189 -4.77 15.65 21.35
CA ASP A 189 -6.22 15.75 21.14
C ASP A 189 -6.56 15.63 19.65
N SER A 190 -7.70 15.02 19.36
CA SER A 190 -8.21 14.95 18.00
C SER A 190 -8.63 16.32 17.53
N PHE A 191 -8.35 16.64 16.28
CA PHE A 191 -8.88 17.82 15.65
C PHE A 191 -10.37 17.61 15.42
N SER A 192 -11.22 18.38 16.13
CA SER A 192 -12.61 18.50 15.75
C SER A 192 -12.63 19.22 14.40
N ASP A 193 -13.15 18.56 13.39
CA ASP A 193 -13.40 19.18 12.08
C ASP A 193 -14.59 20.12 12.30
N GLU A 194 -14.32 21.36 12.70
CA GLU A 194 -15.33 22.41 12.62
C GLU A 194 -15.60 22.65 11.14
N ARG A 195 -16.68 22.02 10.64
CA ARG A 195 -17.26 22.26 9.33
C ARG A 195 -17.95 23.63 9.29
#